data_2bf1c0e0750d36ddc3a13c81ea08a5ca
#
_entry.id   2bf1c0e0750d36ddc3a13c81ea08a5ca
#
_cell.length_a   1.000
_cell.length_b   1.000
_cell.length_c   1.000
_cell.angle_alpha   90.00
_cell.angle_beta   90.00
_cell.angle_gamma   90.00
#
_symmetry.space_group_name_H-M   'P 1'
#
loop_
_entity.id
_entity.type
_entity.pdbx_description
1 polymer ?
#
loop_
_entity_poly.entity_id
_entity_poly.type
_entity_poly.pdbx_seq_one_letter_code
_entity_poly.pdbx_strand_id
1 'polypeptide(L)'
;YNDVILSGYDASRYGVYLDIRYGTNDGQISSGLEYEFITYPDTIGEFIGGLGNISLADANRDGNVDLYLNGSARSHLMMNFLDDLEISVGGMDPLTLTYSNAQFSDINLDGTPDLFIMGVDETQDLILNRLYLNDGERLELDPTPNFPDLINGKSEWVDYDNDGDMDLLITGNTADYRSSVSRFFKNEPSGRLIEDTNQDIIGLKASSLKFMDLDNDGDQDLIASGWSVIENNLVTKVYQNEPLGTYVELSVDGLHAVAYGDIDAVDIDHDGDLDISISGVDSVSNFATRVHSLSGKVYKNEGSFNFTELLDIPGARILRFADLNGDLKPDIISNGTTDLEDPQSSFTDVYLNDTNFSNSPPDAPTSLTSFAVSTRAIFTWGSGSDQIDSDASLRYNVKIGTSSGGYDLLSPSFEYSSANIGQRLIKEFNQIPHGTYYWSVQTIDGTGMTSAWSEEDTLFISRLVTSTQSLPGVYFSSAGWADYNNDGELDLSLTGINFSGTSITKFHLNQDQRLLL
;
A
#
# COMPACT_ATOMS: atom_id res chain seq x y z
N TYR A 1 -17.94 5.73 -10.75
CA TYR A 1 -18.63 5.30 -9.52
C TYR A 1 -17.77 4.24 -8.84
N ASN A 2 -17.65 4.33 -7.53
CA ASN A 2 -16.80 3.41 -6.77
C ASN A 2 -17.57 2.13 -6.46
N ASP A 3 -16.90 1.00 -6.65
CA ASP A 3 -17.41 -0.30 -6.26
C ASP A 3 -17.08 -0.56 -4.78
N VAL A 4 -17.88 -1.37 -4.13
CA VAL A 4 -17.72 -1.71 -2.71
C VAL A 4 -17.45 -3.19 -2.57
N ILE A 5 -16.36 -3.52 -1.90
CA ILE A 5 -16.02 -4.90 -1.54
C ILE A 5 -16.31 -5.09 -0.05
N LEU A 6 -17.23 -5.98 0.26
CA LEU A 6 -17.60 -6.36 1.62
C LEU A 6 -17.19 -7.79 1.89
N SER A 7 -16.51 -8.03 2.99
CA SER A 7 -16.29 -9.38 3.48
C SER A 7 -16.83 -9.53 4.90
N GLY A 8 -17.40 -10.68 5.21
CA GLY A 8 -17.96 -10.88 6.52
C GLY A 8 -18.52 -12.29 6.74
N TYR A 9 -18.93 -12.56 7.98
CA TYR A 9 -19.59 -13.80 8.35
C TYR A 9 -21.11 -13.61 8.35
N ASP A 10 -21.83 -14.43 7.56
CA ASP A 10 -23.29 -14.48 7.60
C ASP A 10 -23.73 -15.62 8.52
N ALA A 11 -24.19 -15.26 9.71
CA ALA A 11 -24.68 -16.22 10.69
C ALA A 11 -25.91 -17.01 10.21
N SER A 12 -26.71 -16.47 9.28
CA SER A 12 -27.89 -17.13 8.73
C SER A 12 -27.54 -18.23 7.74
N ARG A 13 -26.38 -18.12 7.09
CA ARG A 13 -25.88 -19.07 6.09
C ARG A 13 -24.70 -19.91 6.61
N TYR A 14 -24.21 -19.61 7.82
CA TYR A 14 -23.06 -20.29 8.44
C TYR A 14 -21.78 -20.24 7.58
N GLY A 15 -21.53 -19.11 6.91
CA GLY A 15 -20.40 -18.97 6.00
C GLY A 15 -19.73 -17.59 6.03
N VAL A 16 -18.49 -17.51 5.54
CA VAL A 16 -17.82 -16.27 5.20
C VAL A 16 -18.17 -15.92 3.77
N TYR A 17 -18.53 -14.69 3.51
CA TYR A 17 -18.93 -14.19 2.21
C TYR A 17 -18.04 -13.04 1.80
N LEU A 18 -17.72 -13.00 0.51
CA LEU A 18 -17.21 -11.85 -0.19
C LEU A 18 -18.34 -11.35 -1.10
N ASP A 19 -18.71 -10.10 -0.95
CA ASP A 19 -19.77 -9.46 -1.74
C ASP A 19 -19.17 -8.24 -2.43
N ILE A 20 -19.09 -8.27 -3.75
CA ILE A 20 -18.61 -7.17 -4.57
C ILE A 20 -19.84 -6.47 -5.15
N ARG A 21 -20.00 -5.20 -4.84
CA ARG A 21 -21.14 -4.41 -5.25
C ARG A 21 -20.72 -3.22 -6.09
N TYR A 22 -21.46 -2.97 -7.14
CA TYR A 22 -21.16 -1.91 -8.10
C TYR A 22 -21.92 -0.64 -7.73
N GLY A 23 -21.20 0.49 -7.68
CA GLY A 23 -21.80 1.80 -7.52
C GLY A 23 -22.64 2.20 -8.74
N THR A 24 -23.76 2.90 -8.50
CA THR A 24 -24.67 3.37 -9.56
C THR A 24 -24.83 4.88 -9.51
N ASN A 25 -25.30 5.48 -10.63
CA ASN A 25 -25.42 6.94 -10.82
C ASN A 25 -26.36 7.65 -9.81
N ASP A 26 -27.12 6.93 -9.04
CA ASP A 26 -28.07 7.49 -8.06
C ASP A 26 -27.64 7.24 -6.61
N GLY A 27 -26.37 6.88 -6.39
CA GLY A 27 -25.82 6.59 -5.07
C GLY A 27 -26.33 5.27 -4.47
N GLN A 28 -26.92 4.40 -5.29
CA GLN A 28 -27.31 3.08 -4.85
C GLN A 28 -26.20 2.08 -5.13
N ILE A 29 -26.08 1.10 -4.28
CA ILE A 29 -25.16 -0.03 -4.48
C ILE A 29 -25.97 -1.18 -5.06
N SER A 30 -25.64 -1.58 -6.30
CA SER A 30 -26.32 -2.70 -6.97
C SER A 30 -25.85 -4.04 -6.40
N SER A 31 -26.65 -5.09 -6.58
CA SER A 31 -26.18 -6.46 -6.33
C SER A 31 -25.05 -6.81 -7.33
N GLY A 32 -23.92 -7.21 -6.82
CA GLY A 32 -22.76 -7.64 -7.60
C GLY A 32 -22.50 -9.15 -7.53
N LEU A 33 -21.23 -9.52 -7.49
CA LEU A 33 -20.79 -10.91 -7.35
C LEU A 33 -20.73 -11.30 -5.87
N GLU A 34 -21.29 -12.45 -5.52
CA GLU A 34 -21.27 -13.00 -4.16
C GLU A 34 -20.51 -14.32 -4.17
N TYR A 35 -19.45 -14.40 -3.37
CA TYR A 35 -18.65 -15.61 -3.19
C TYR A 35 -18.88 -16.20 -1.80
N GLU A 36 -19.25 -17.46 -1.71
CA GLU A 36 -19.45 -18.18 -0.45
C GLU A 36 -18.22 -19.04 -0.13
N PHE A 37 -17.60 -18.78 1.02
CA PHE A 37 -16.53 -19.63 1.56
C PHE A 37 -17.11 -20.52 2.65
N ILE A 38 -17.18 -21.83 2.42
CA ILE A 38 -17.76 -22.79 3.37
C ILE A 38 -16.88 -22.88 4.61
N THR A 39 -17.40 -22.46 5.76
CA THR A 39 -16.79 -22.75 7.06
C THR A 39 -17.31 -24.06 7.61
N TYR A 40 -16.46 -24.90 8.17
CA TYR A 40 -16.89 -26.13 8.83
C TYR A 40 -17.68 -25.80 10.10
N PRO A 41 -18.84 -26.44 10.35
CA PRO A 41 -19.79 -26.06 11.42
C PRO A 41 -19.34 -26.34 12.86
N ASP A 42 -18.16 -26.89 13.09
CA ASP A 42 -17.75 -27.37 14.41
C ASP A 42 -17.03 -26.35 15.32
N THR A 43 -16.87 -25.10 14.89
CA THR A 43 -16.17 -24.07 15.67
C THR A 43 -17.00 -22.80 15.98
N ILE A 44 -18.29 -22.94 16.20
CA ILE A 44 -19.24 -21.83 16.48
C ILE A 44 -19.01 -21.19 17.87
N GLY A 45 -17.86 -21.29 18.47
CA GLY A 45 -17.65 -20.84 19.85
C GLY A 45 -17.03 -19.47 20.08
N GLU A 46 -16.24 -18.92 19.13
CA GLU A 46 -15.40 -17.74 19.40
C GLU A 46 -15.18 -16.81 18.21
N PHE A 47 -16.25 -16.28 17.63
CA PHE A 47 -16.19 -15.35 16.49
C PHE A 47 -16.11 -13.85 16.88
N ILE A 48 -15.46 -13.51 17.97
CA ILE A 48 -15.17 -12.11 18.29
C ILE A 48 -13.71 -11.83 17.96
N GLY A 49 -13.42 -11.41 16.75
CA GLY A 49 -12.10 -10.96 16.34
C GLY A 49 -11.50 -11.64 15.11
N GLY A 50 -12.23 -12.49 14.41
CA GLY A 50 -11.67 -13.34 13.36
C GLY A 50 -11.89 -12.89 11.92
N LEU A 51 -12.34 -11.68 11.66
CA LEU A 51 -12.41 -11.16 10.29
C LEU A 51 -11.09 -10.47 10.01
N GLY A 52 -10.29 -11.07 9.12
CA GLY A 52 -9.07 -10.48 8.61
C GLY A 52 -9.37 -9.26 7.75
N ASN A 53 -8.35 -8.70 7.17
CA ASN A 53 -8.51 -7.62 6.20
C ASN A 53 -8.49 -8.16 4.76
N ILE A 54 -8.95 -7.32 3.85
CA ILE A 54 -8.76 -7.45 2.41
C ILE A 54 -7.55 -6.61 2.06
N SER A 55 -6.64 -7.16 1.25
CA SER A 55 -5.57 -6.40 0.63
C SER A 55 -5.67 -6.51 -0.88
N LEU A 56 -5.54 -5.41 -1.57
CA LEU A 56 -5.72 -5.27 -3.02
C LEU A 56 -4.38 -4.96 -3.68
N ALA A 57 -4.05 -5.66 -4.77
CA ALA A 57 -2.92 -5.35 -5.63
C ALA A 57 -3.07 -6.07 -6.98
N ASP A 58 -2.34 -5.65 -7.99
CA ASP A 58 -2.10 -6.44 -9.21
C ASP A 58 -0.86 -7.32 -8.93
N ALA A 59 -1.08 -8.47 -8.29
CA ALA A 59 -0.01 -9.31 -7.77
C ALA A 59 0.70 -10.12 -8.86
N ASN A 60 0.06 -10.33 -10.00
CA ASN A 60 0.58 -11.11 -11.13
C ASN A 60 0.98 -10.24 -12.34
N ARG A 61 0.81 -8.93 -12.27
CA ARG A 61 1.09 -7.95 -13.34
C ARG A 61 0.26 -8.17 -14.60
N ASP A 62 -0.99 -8.62 -14.46
CA ASP A 62 -1.89 -8.79 -15.62
C ASP A 62 -2.78 -7.58 -15.87
N GLY A 63 -2.70 -6.56 -15.01
CA GLY A 63 -3.48 -5.35 -15.09
C GLY A 63 -4.85 -5.43 -14.43
N ASN A 64 -5.16 -6.51 -13.73
CA ASN A 64 -6.39 -6.64 -12.96
C ASN A 64 -6.09 -6.61 -11.45
N VAL A 65 -7.06 -6.15 -10.68
CA VAL A 65 -6.92 -6.12 -9.21
C VAL A 65 -7.10 -7.52 -8.67
N ASP A 66 -6.08 -8.03 -7.97
CA ASP A 66 -6.15 -9.27 -7.21
C ASP A 66 -6.50 -8.98 -5.74
N LEU A 67 -7.05 -9.96 -5.05
CA LEU A 67 -7.44 -9.86 -3.66
C LEU A 67 -6.70 -10.88 -2.81
N TYR A 68 -6.10 -10.42 -1.72
CA TYR A 68 -5.69 -11.31 -0.64
C TYR A 68 -6.68 -11.19 0.51
N LEU A 69 -7.39 -12.28 0.76
CA LEU A 69 -8.33 -12.42 1.88
C LEU A 69 -7.65 -13.19 2.99
N ASN A 70 -7.57 -12.63 4.18
CA ASN A 70 -7.14 -13.37 5.35
C ASN A 70 -8.22 -13.37 6.44
N GLY A 71 -8.22 -14.41 7.25
CA GLY A 71 -9.20 -14.55 8.33
C GLY A 71 -9.24 -15.94 8.92
N SER A 72 -10.12 -16.15 9.88
CA SER A 72 -10.23 -17.39 10.67
C SER A 72 -10.64 -18.64 9.87
N ALA A 73 -11.15 -18.50 8.66
CA ALA A 73 -11.54 -19.65 7.85
C ALA A 73 -10.36 -20.23 7.06
N ARG A 74 -9.75 -19.46 6.22
CA ARG A 74 -8.50 -19.69 5.47
C ARG A 74 -8.09 -18.40 4.81
N SER A 75 -6.79 -18.22 4.60
CA SER A 75 -6.30 -17.13 3.77
C SER A 75 -6.29 -17.56 2.31
N HIS A 76 -6.74 -16.68 1.42
CA HIS A 76 -6.80 -16.94 0.00
C HIS A 76 -6.23 -15.76 -0.78
N LEU A 77 -5.32 -16.05 -1.70
CA LEU A 77 -4.98 -15.14 -2.79
C LEU A 77 -5.93 -15.45 -3.94
N MET A 78 -6.73 -14.49 -4.34
CA MET A 78 -7.69 -14.61 -5.43
C MET A 78 -7.21 -13.75 -6.59
N MET A 79 -6.83 -14.39 -7.68
CA MET A 79 -6.44 -13.72 -8.92
C MET A 79 -7.69 -13.36 -9.73
N ASN A 80 -7.72 -12.13 -10.21
CA ASN A 80 -8.81 -11.64 -11.05
C ASN A 80 -8.46 -11.84 -12.52
N PHE A 81 -9.12 -12.79 -13.14
CA PHE A 81 -8.99 -13.03 -14.58
C PHE A 81 -10.25 -12.57 -15.30
N LEU A 82 -10.22 -11.37 -15.90
CA LEU A 82 -11.33 -10.85 -16.73
C LEU A 82 -12.69 -10.88 -16.00
N ASP A 83 -12.76 -10.27 -14.83
CA ASP A 83 -13.96 -10.20 -13.97
C ASP A 83 -14.39 -11.55 -13.34
N ASP A 84 -13.53 -12.57 -13.35
CA ASP A 84 -13.76 -13.83 -12.65
C ASP A 84 -12.62 -14.10 -11.67
N LEU A 85 -12.95 -14.23 -10.38
CA LEU A 85 -11.96 -14.44 -9.32
C LEU A 85 -11.66 -15.93 -9.17
N GLU A 86 -10.44 -16.33 -9.47
CA GLU A 86 -9.96 -17.69 -9.24
C GLU A 86 -9.05 -17.77 -8.02
N ILE A 87 -9.23 -18.80 -7.19
CA ILE A 87 -8.35 -19.04 -6.05
C ILE A 87 -7.00 -19.53 -6.57
N SER A 88 -5.96 -18.71 -6.36
CA SER A 88 -4.57 -19.08 -6.63
C SER A 88 -3.89 -19.50 -5.34
N VAL A 89 -3.14 -20.59 -5.40
CA VAL A 89 -2.26 -21.02 -4.29
C VAL A 89 -0.90 -20.32 -4.34
N GLY A 90 -0.57 -19.57 -5.40
CA GLY A 90 0.60 -18.66 -5.52
C GLY A 90 1.90 -19.06 -4.81
N GLY A 91 2.15 -20.36 -4.58
CA GLY A 91 3.29 -20.86 -3.83
C GLY A 91 3.14 -20.83 -2.30
N MET A 92 2.04 -20.28 -1.78
CA MET A 92 1.75 -20.31 -0.34
C MET A 92 0.80 -21.46 0.00
N ASP A 93 1.10 -22.19 1.08
CA ASP A 93 0.12 -23.09 1.69
C ASP A 93 -1.06 -22.26 2.24
N PRO A 94 -2.30 -22.69 2.08
CA PRO A 94 -3.45 -22.02 2.67
C PRO A 94 -3.28 -21.93 4.19
N LEU A 95 -3.15 -20.70 4.72
CA LEU A 95 -2.99 -20.44 6.14
C LEU A 95 -4.37 -20.21 6.78
N THR A 96 -4.58 -20.75 7.96
CA THR A 96 -5.74 -20.43 8.80
C THR A 96 -5.28 -19.46 9.88
N LEU A 97 -5.47 -18.16 9.66
CA LEU A 97 -4.94 -17.12 10.53
C LEU A 97 -6.05 -16.44 11.32
N THR A 98 -5.88 -16.39 12.63
CA THR A 98 -6.69 -15.54 13.51
C THR A 98 -5.92 -14.26 13.86
N TYR A 99 -6.66 -13.19 14.20
CA TYR A 99 -6.07 -11.88 14.51
C TYR A 99 -5.09 -11.41 13.44
N SER A 100 -5.46 -11.61 12.19
CA SER A 100 -4.56 -11.46 11.06
C SER A 100 -4.70 -10.12 10.37
N ASN A 101 -3.59 -9.65 9.83
CA ASN A 101 -3.49 -8.52 8.93
C ASN A 101 -2.52 -8.89 7.80
N ALA A 102 -2.81 -8.44 6.60
CA ALA A 102 -1.95 -8.64 5.46
C ALA A 102 -1.99 -7.39 4.57
N GLN A 103 -0.86 -7.05 3.96
CA GLN A 103 -0.73 -5.90 3.08
C GLN A 103 0.30 -6.14 2.00
N PHE A 104 0.00 -5.66 0.79
CA PHE A 104 0.93 -5.63 -0.32
C PHE A 104 1.76 -4.34 -0.35
N SER A 105 3.03 -4.46 -0.76
CA SER A 105 3.91 -3.33 -1.08
C SER A 105 5.10 -3.82 -1.92
N ASP A 106 5.54 -3.05 -2.92
CA ASP A 106 6.76 -3.33 -3.71
C ASP A 106 7.99 -2.84 -2.92
N ILE A 107 8.50 -3.68 -1.99
CA ILE A 107 9.57 -3.28 -1.08
C ILE A 107 10.97 -3.34 -1.69
N ASN A 108 11.14 -4.12 -2.75
CA ASN A 108 12.43 -4.28 -3.42
C ASN A 108 12.54 -3.44 -4.71
N LEU A 109 11.49 -2.69 -5.04
CA LEU A 109 11.38 -1.82 -6.21
C LEU A 109 11.60 -2.57 -7.54
N ASP A 110 11.06 -3.79 -7.63
CA ASP A 110 11.09 -4.59 -8.87
C ASP A 110 9.81 -4.49 -9.69
N GLY A 111 8.81 -3.78 -9.17
CA GLY A 111 7.51 -3.53 -9.78
C GLY A 111 6.46 -4.60 -9.46
N THR A 112 6.78 -5.58 -8.61
CA THR A 112 5.83 -6.61 -8.19
C THR A 112 5.48 -6.41 -6.72
N PRO A 113 4.20 -6.29 -6.34
CA PRO A 113 3.84 -6.13 -4.93
C PRO A 113 4.21 -7.37 -4.11
N ASP A 114 5.04 -7.18 -3.08
CA ASP A 114 5.39 -8.17 -2.07
C ASP A 114 4.32 -8.23 -0.98
N LEU A 115 4.22 -9.32 -0.22
CA LEU A 115 3.16 -9.53 0.76
C LEU A 115 3.71 -9.68 2.18
N PHE A 116 3.33 -8.78 3.07
CA PHE A 116 3.53 -8.95 4.51
C PHE A 116 2.28 -9.51 5.15
N ILE A 117 2.44 -10.52 6.02
CA ILE A 117 1.35 -11.17 6.76
C ILE A 117 1.71 -11.22 8.24
N MET A 118 0.75 -10.88 9.09
CA MET A 118 0.82 -11.16 10.52
C MET A 118 -0.45 -11.87 11.00
N GLY A 119 -0.31 -12.72 12.02
CA GLY A 119 -1.44 -13.46 12.61
C GLY A 119 -0.99 -14.68 13.39
N VAL A 120 -1.97 -15.47 13.83
CA VAL A 120 -1.75 -16.73 14.56
C VAL A 120 -2.33 -17.89 13.76
N ASP A 121 -1.50 -18.85 13.39
CA ASP A 121 -1.96 -20.13 12.86
C ASP A 121 -2.31 -21.06 14.03
N GLU A 122 -3.59 -21.12 14.34
CA GLU A 122 -4.10 -21.94 15.45
C GLU A 122 -3.95 -23.44 15.19
N THR A 123 -3.82 -23.85 13.92
CA THR A 123 -3.65 -25.25 13.58
C THR A 123 -2.26 -25.78 13.92
N GLN A 124 -1.27 -24.90 13.92
CA GLN A 124 0.14 -25.22 14.19
C GLN A 124 0.65 -24.59 15.49
N ASP A 125 -0.17 -23.78 16.17
CA ASP A 125 0.21 -22.98 17.36
C ASP A 125 1.44 -22.09 17.06
N LEU A 126 1.40 -21.42 15.90
CA LEU A 126 2.50 -20.58 15.42
C LEU A 126 2.05 -19.13 15.24
N ILE A 127 2.89 -18.21 15.71
CA ILE A 127 2.78 -16.79 15.37
C ILE A 127 3.51 -16.56 14.05
N LEU A 128 2.82 -15.93 13.12
CA LEU A 128 3.32 -15.68 11.77
C LEU A 128 3.37 -14.16 11.52
N ASN A 129 4.56 -13.59 11.61
CA ASN A 129 4.86 -12.24 11.13
C ASN A 129 5.91 -12.41 10.05
N ARG A 130 5.49 -12.44 8.78
CA ARG A 130 6.29 -12.91 7.66
C ARG A 130 6.16 -12.01 6.45
N LEU A 131 7.27 -11.84 5.78
CA LEU A 131 7.37 -11.20 4.49
C LEU A 131 7.54 -12.27 3.40
N TYR A 132 6.79 -12.12 2.31
CA TYR A 132 6.91 -12.94 1.11
C TYR A 132 7.24 -12.03 -0.06
N LEU A 133 8.37 -12.31 -0.71
CA LEU A 133 8.75 -11.64 -1.94
C LEU A 133 8.01 -12.26 -3.12
N ASN A 134 7.53 -11.42 -4.01
CA ASN A 134 6.75 -11.80 -5.18
C ASN A 134 7.57 -11.62 -6.45
N ASP A 135 7.65 -12.64 -7.31
CA ASP A 135 8.30 -12.55 -8.62
C ASP A 135 7.32 -12.41 -9.79
N GLY A 136 6.02 -12.19 -9.49
CA GLY A 136 4.91 -12.13 -10.44
C GLY A 136 4.30 -13.49 -10.79
N GLU A 137 4.94 -14.60 -10.41
CA GLU A 137 4.42 -15.96 -10.58
C GLU A 137 4.13 -16.63 -9.24
N ARG A 138 4.88 -16.28 -8.19
CA ARG A 138 4.78 -16.90 -6.86
C ARG A 138 5.32 -16.00 -5.75
N LEU A 139 4.82 -16.25 -4.55
CA LEU A 139 5.25 -15.66 -3.30
C LEU A 139 6.27 -16.58 -2.61
N GLU A 140 7.50 -16.09 -2.39
CA GLU A 140 8.56 -16.81 -1.68
C GLU A 140 8.85 -16.16 -0.34
N LEU A 141 8.90 -16.96 0.74
CA LEU A 141 9.22 -16.46 2.08
C LEU A 141 10.62 -15.82 2.12
N ASP A 142 10.69 -14.56 2.55
CA ASP A 142 11.96 -13.94 2.91
C ASP A 142 12.27 -14.23 4.40
N PRO A 143 13.29 -15.02 4.70
CA PRO A 143 13.68 -15.33 6.07
C PRO A 143 14.55 -14.25 6.72
N THR A 144 14.91 -13.18 6.00
CA THR A 144 15.92 -12.21 6.45
C THR A 144 15.43 -11.22 7.49
N PRO A 145 14.20 -10.66 7.44
CA PRO A 145 13.71 -9.81 8.49
C PRO A 145 13.40 -10.63 9.75
N ASN A 146 13.90 -10.16 10.89
CA ASN A 146 13.61 -10.79 12.18
C ASN A 146 12.49 -10.01 12.87
N PHE A 147 11.25 -10.25 12.45
CA PHE A 147 10.09 -9.65 13.08
C PHE A 147 9.83 -10.24 14.48
N PRO A 148 9.44 -9.42 15.46
CA PRO A 148 9.03 -9.95 16.77
C PRO A 148 7.72 -10.75 16.65
N ASP A 149 7.55 -11.75 17.50
CA ASP A 149 6.31 -12.52 17.60
C ASP A 149 5.21 -11.67 18.22
N LEU A 150 4.43 -10.99 17.37
CA LEU A 150 3.31 -10.15 17.78
C LEU A 150 1.99 -10.75 17.33
N ILE A 151 1.00 -10.64 18.19
CA ILE A 151 -0.35 -11.12 17.96
C ILE A 151 -1.37 -10.01 18.22
N ASN A 152 -2.52 -10.12 17.57
CA ASN A 152 -3.63 -9.19 17.76
C ASN A 152 -3.21 -7.74 17.52
N GLY A 153 -2.53 -7.50 16.43
CA GLY A 153 -1.99 -6.21 16.04
C GLY A 153 -2.35 -5.82 14.62
N LYS A 154 -1.68 -4.81 14.14
CA LYS A 154 -1.82 -4.24 12.79
C LYS A 154 -0.44 -4.00 12.20
N SER A 155 -0.34 -4.05 10.89
CA SER A 155 0.79 -3.53 10.12
C SER A 155 0.34 -2.41 9.21
N GLU A 156 1.23 -1.49 8.87
CA GLU A 156 0.98 -0.43 7.91
C GLU A 156 2.28 -0.07 7.20
N TRP A 157 2.21 0.11 5.86
CA TRP A 157 3.32 0.56 5.05
C TRP A 157 3.31 2.09 4.92
N VAL A 158 4.49 2.68 4.94
CA VAL A 158 4.70 4.13 4.81
C VAL A 158 6.11 4.41 4.32
N ASP A 159 6.30 5.41 3.48
CA ASP A 159 7.63 6.00 3.21
C ASP A 159 7.81 7.15 4.23
N TYR A 160 8.23 6.78 5.47
CA TYR A 160 8.19 7.75 6.58
C TYR A 160 9.33 8.77 6.55
N ASP A 161 10.41 8.48 5.85
CA ASP A 161 11.55 9.41 5.71
C ASP A 161 11.71 9.95 4.28
N ASN A 162 10.70 9.73 3.44
CA ASN A 162 10.61 10.26 2.07
C ASN A 162 11.80 9.86 1.17
N ASP A 163 12.42 8.69 1.42
CA ASP A 163 13.55 8.21 0.61
C ASP A 163 13.12 7.40 -0.63
N GLY A 164 11.86 7.00 -0.71
CA GLY A 164 11.23 6.39 -1.90
C GLY A 164 11.00 4.91 -1.84
N ASP A 165 11.38 4.28 -0.77
CA ASP A 165 11.02 2.91 -0.50
C ASP A 165 10.03 2.84 0.69
N MET A 166 9.23 1.77 0.72
CA MET A 166 8.18 1.63 1.71
C MET A 166 8.73 0.95 2.95
N ASP A 167 8.55 1.61 4.08
CA ASP A 167 8.90 1.16 5.42
C ASP A 167 7.69 0.48 6.08
N LEU A 168 7.92 -0.25 7.18
CA LEU A 168 6.87 -1.01 7.84
C LEU A 168 6.75 -0.66 9.32
N LEU A 169 5.55 -0.25 9.74
CA LEU A 169 5.16 -0.22 11.14
C LEU A 169 4.35 -1.48 11.48
N ILE A 170 4.73 -2.18 12.54
CA ILE A 170 3.94 -3.27 13.12
C ILE A 170 3.64 -3.00 14.58
N THR A 171 2.42 -3.29 15.02
CA THR A 171 2.02 -3.24 16.42
C THR A 171 1.40 -4.56 16.85
N GLY A 172 1.34 -4.81 18.15
CA GLY A 172 0.65 -5.98 18.70
C GLY A 172 1.06 -6.33 20.11
N ASN A 173 0.44 -7.37 20.64
CA ASN A 173 0.87 -7.99 21.88
C ASN A 173 2.07 -8.90 21.66
N THR A 174 2.97 -8.90 22.65
CA THR A 174 3.93 -10.00 22.77
C THR A 174 3.22 -11.34 23.00
N ALA A 175 3.86 -12.45 22.59
CA ALA A 175 3.29 -13.80 22.69
C ALA A 175 2.84 -14.20 24.11
N ASP A 176 3.42 -13.61 25.14
CA ASP A 176 3.05 -13.85 26.55
C ASP A 176 1.89 -12.95 27.05
N TYR A 177 1.32 -12.11 26.18
CA TYR A 177 0.24 -11.14 26.48
C TYR A 177 0.57 -10.10 27.57
N ARG A 178 1.84 -9.93 27.95
CA ARG A 178 2.22 -9.03 29.05
C ARG A 178 2.51 -7.61 28.62
N SER A 179 2.82 -7.43 27.34
CA SER A 179 3.16 -6.13 26.77
C SER A 179 2.48 -5.95 25.42
N SER A 180 2.20 -4.72 25.07
CA SER A 180 1.98 -4.31 23.70
C SER A 180 3.17 -3.50 23.23
N VAL A 181 3.56 -3.68 21.98
CA VAL A 181 4.73 -3.01 21.39
C VAL A 181 4.40 -2.53 19.99
N SER A 182 5.10 -1.48 19.57
CA SER A 182 5.17 -1.02 18.21
C SER A 182 6.61 -1.07 17.74
N ARG A 183 6.84 -1.43 16.48
CA ARG A 183 8.18 -1.51 15.87
C ARG A 183 8.14 -0.97 14.46
N PHE A 184 9.02 -0.03 14.18
CA PHE A 184 9.33 0.40 12.84
C PHE A 184 10.45 -0.42 12.23
N PHE A 185 10.30 -0.74 10.97
CA PHE A 185 11.34 -1.36 10.15
C PHE A 185 11.58 -0.46 8.95
N LYS A 186 12.77 0.16 8.93
CA LYS A 186 13.21 0.93 7.78
C LYS A 186 13.62 0.00 6.65
N ASN A 187 13.17 0.30 5.45
CA ASN A 187 13.62 -0.36 4.24
C ASN A 187 14.97 0.25 3.80
N GLU A 188 15.91 -0.60 3.51
CA GLU A 188 17.19 -0.20 2.90
C GLU A 188 17.07 -0.28 1.37
N PRO A 189 17.82 0.48 0.59
CA PRO A 189 17.71 0.49 -0.88
C PRO A 189 17.85 -0.87 -1.57
N SER A 190 18.16 -1.91 -0.82
CA SER A 190 18.24 -3.31 -1.27
C SER A 190 16.95 -4.09 -1.11
N GLY A 191 15.88 -3.49 -0.58
CA GLY A 191 14.65 -4.18 -0.18
C GLY A 191 14.76 -4.92 1.15
N ARG A 192 15.73 -4.54 2.01
CA ARG A 192 15.95 -5.18 3.30
C ARG A 192 15.38 -4.34 4.43
N LEU A 193 14.43 -4.90 5.18
CA LEU A 193 13.85 -4.27 6.36
C LEU A 193 14.75 -4.42 7.60
N ILE A 194 15.09 -3.30 8.23
CA ILE A 194 15.92 -3.22 9.44
C ILE A 194 15.16 -2.44 10.51
N GLU A 195 15.07 -2.99 11.74
CA GLU A 195 14.38 -2.33 12.85
C GLU A 195 14.99 -0.94 13.13
N ASP A 196 14.15 0.12 13.05
CA ASP A 196 14.50 1.46 13.49
C ASP A 196 14.11 1.63 14.97
N THR A 197 15.10 1.65 15.83
CA THR A 197 14.92 1.78 17.28
C THR A 197 14.82 3.22 17.78
N ASN A 198 14.86 4.21 16.89
CA ASN A 198 14.78 5.62 17.24
C ASN A 198 13.33 6.11 17.36
N GLN A 199 12.36 5.34 16.87
CA GLN A 199 10.94 5.68 16.90
C GLN A 199 10.31 5.31 18.25
N ASP A 200 9.59 6.26 18.87
CA ASP A 200 8.90 6.05 20.15
C ASP A 200 7.38 6.06 19.95
N ILE A 201 6.86 4.99 19.37
CA ILE A 201 5.43 4.81 19.16
C ILE A 201 4.86 3.91 20.26
N ILE A 202 3.74 4.34 20.85
CA ILE A 202 3.06 3.55 21.89
C ILE A 202 2.73 2.14 21.39
N GLY A 203 3.01 1.14 22.23
CA GLY A 203 2.61 -0.23 21.92
C GLY A 203 1.11 -0.44 22.07
N LEU A 204 0.45 -0.90 21.03
CA LEU A 204 -0.99 -1.14 20.98
C LEU A 204 -1.31 -2.58 20.57
N LYS A 205 -2.41 -3.10 21.07
CA LYS A 205 -3.08 -4.30 20.55
C LYS A 205 -4.48 -3.97 20.05
N ALA A 206 -5.02 -4.84 19.20
CA ALA A 206 -6.31 -4.62 18.55
C ALA A 206 -6.37 -3.23 17.91
N SER A 207 -5.25 -2.83 17.32
CA SER A 207 -4.99 -1.46 16.86
C SER A 207 -5.58 -1.18 15.51
N SER A 208 -5.81 0.10 15.27
CA SER A 208 -6.02 0.72 13.97
C SER A 208 -4.92 1.74 13.76
N LEU A 209 -4.32 1.76 12.60
CA LEU A 209 -3.23 2.64 12.21
C LEU A 209 -3.61 3.30 10.89
N LYS A 210 -3.25 4.56 10.72
CA LYS A 210 -3.34 5.23 9.43
C LYS A 210 -2.26 6.31 9.33
N PHE A 211 -1.51 6.28 8.23
CA PHE A 211 -0.59 7.34 7.85
C PHE A 211 -1.26 8.29 6.87
N MET A 212 -1.10 9.59 7.09
CA MET A 212 -1.67 10.66 6.29
C MET A 212 -0.99 12.00 6.63
N ASP A 213 -0.95 12.92 5.70
CA ASP A 213 -0.46 14.29 5.91
C ASP A 213 -1.58 15.13 6.52
N LEU A 214 -1.52 15.39 7.83
CA LEU A 214 -2.57 16.09 8.58
C LEU A 214 -2.36 17.59 8.70
N ASP A 215 -1.15 18.09 8.42
CA ASP A 215 -0.82 19.51 8.49
C ASP A 215 -0.34 20.10 7.17
N ASN A 216 -0.45 19.33 6.07
CA ASN A 216 -0.14 19.73 4.71
C ASN A 216 1.33 20.13 4.49
N ASP A 217 2.27 19.50 5.23
CA ASP A 217 3.70 19.75 5.10
C ASP A 217 4.41 18.80 4.13
N GLY A 218 3.72 17.74 3.66
CA GLY A 218 4.20 16.75 2.72
C GLY A 218 4.78 15.49 3.36
N ASP A 219 4.81 15.41 4.68
CA ASP A 219 5.27 14.26 5.44
C ASP A 219 4.06 13.47 5.99
N GLN A 220 4.18 12.14 6.07
CA GLN A 220 3.06 11.30 6.53
C GLN A 220 3.04 11.22 8.05
N ASP A 221 2.04 11.84 8.69
CA ASP A 221 1.75 11.72 10.12
C ASP A 221 1.06 10.39 10.46
N LEU A 222 0.99 10.03 11.74
CA LEU A 222 0.38 8.79 12.18
C LEU A 222 -0.77 9.04 13.18
N ILE A 223 -1.92 8.47 12.91
CA ILE A 223 -2.95 8.23 13.93
C ILE A 223 -2.94 6.74 14.29
N ALA A 224 -2.85 6.46 15.59
CA ALA A 224 -2.86 5.11 16.13
C ALA A 224 -3.91 4.99 17.26
N SER A 225 -4.85 4.07 17.12
CA SER A 225 -5.87 3.78 18.12
C SER A 225 -5.83 2.31 18.52
N GLY A 226 -6.06 1.99 19.79
CA GLY A 226 -6.05 0.62 20.28
C GLY A 226 -5.99 0.53 21.80
N TRP A 227 -5.81 -0.68 22.29
CA TRP A 227 -5.60 -0.92 23.72
C TRP A 227 -4.12 -0.84 24.07
N SER A 228 -3.75 0.08 24.94
CA SER A 228 -2.42 0.15 25.53
C SER A 228 -2.34 -0.66 26.83
N VAL A 229 -1.43 -1.63 26.87
CA VAL A 229 -1.17 -2.41 28.11
C VAL A 229 -0.51 -1.52 29.18
N ILE A 230 0.30 -0.55 28.76
CA ILE A 230 1.00 0.35 29.67
C ILE A 230 0.01 1.32 30.33
N GLU A 231 -0.86 1.95 29.55
CA GLU A 231 -1.88 2.86 30.08
C GLU A 231 -3.09 2.13 30.65
N ASN A 232 -3.21 0.82 30.40
CA ASN A 232 -4.31 -0.04 30.77
C ASN A 232 -5.67 0.54 30.35
N ASN A 233 -5.72 1.07 29.15
CA ASN A 233 -6.89 1.76 28.57
C ASN A 233 -6.88 1.72 27.05
N LEU A 234 -8.05 2.02 26.45
CA LEU A 234 -8.14 2.43 25.06
C LEU A 234 -7.52 3.82 24.91
N VAL A 235 -6.72 4.01 23.88
CA VAL A 235 -6.09 5.29 23.57
C VAL A 235 -6.13 5.55 22.07
N THR A 236 -6.23 6.82 21.71
CA THR A 236 -5.92 7.30 20.37
C THR A 236 -4.80 8.33 20.50
N LYS A 237 -3.73 8.12 19.74
CA LYS A 237 -2.54 8.97 19.73
C LYS A 237 -2.33 9.51 18.33
N VAL A 238 -1.87 10.73 18.26
CA VAL A 238 -1.47 11.41 17.02
C VAL A 238 0.02 11.69 17.11
N TYR A 239 0.74 11.36 16.08
CA TYR A 239 2.17 11.61 15.95
C TYR A 239 2.42 12.44 14.71
N GLN A 240 3.03 13.59 14.88
CA GLN A 240 3.53 14.40 13.77
C GLN A 240 4.86 13.80 13.29
N ASN A 241 5.00 13.68 11.99
CA ASN A 241 6.26 13.34 11.37
C ASN A 241 7.12 14.61 11.26
N GLU A 242 8.24 14.63 11.97
CA GLU A 242 9.20 15.73 11.91
C GLU A 242 10.18 15.51 10.75
N PRO A 243 10.81 16.54 10.22
CA PRO A 243 11.78 16.40 9.16
C PRO A 243 12.81 15.31 9.46
N LEU A 244 13.09 14.45 8.48
CA LEU A 244 13.97 13.28 8.55
C LEU A 244 13.31 12.02 9.16
N GLY A 245 11.99 11.95 9.20
CA GLY A 245 11.28 10.72 9.56
C GLY A 245 11.30 10.40 11.04
N THR A 246 11.10 11.39 11.91
CA THR A 246 11.00 11.16 13.36
C THR A 246 9.61 11.51 13.84
N TYR A 247 8.90 10.55 14.43
CA TYR A 247 7.56 10.75 14.96
C TYR A 247 7.59 11.34 16.37
N VAL A 248 6.83 12.42 16.56
CA VAL A 248 6.67 13.10 17.85
C VAL A 248 5.20 13.05 18.27
N GLU A 249 4.91 12.46 19.44
CA GLU A 249 3.56 12.40 19.98
C GLU A 249 3.04 13.80 20.28
N LEU A 250 1.86 14.10 19.72
CA LEU A 250 1.14 15.35 19.99
C LEU A 250 0.08 15.15 21.07
N SER A 251 -0.16 16.21 21.85
CA SER A 251 -1.22 16.24 22.84
C SER A 251 -2.51 16.70 22.16
N VAL A 252 -3.25 15.75 21.58
CA VAL A 252 -4.54 16.01 20.93
C VAL A 252 -5.66 15.44 21.79
N ASP A 253 -6.55 16.33 22.24
CA ASP A 253 -7.68 15.96 23.09
C ASP A 253 -8.95 15.71 22.26
N GLY A 254 -9.85 14.86 22.77
CA GLY A 254 -11.22 14.70 22.24
C GLY A 254 -11.37 13.65 21.16
N LEU A 255 -10.30 13.06 20.67
CA LEU A 255 -10.42 11.96 19.72
C LEU A 255 -10.94 10.68 20.38
N HIS A 256 -11.83 10.00 19.68
CA HIS A 256 -12.42 8.75 20.11
C HIS A 256 -11.36 7.63 20.19
N ALA A 257 -11.34 6.89 21.27
CA ALA A 257 -10.39 5.80 21.46
C ALA A 257 -11.09 4.45 21.24
N VAL A 258 -10.61 3.67 20.30
CA VAL A 258 -11.24 2.42 19.87
C VAL A 258 -10.25 1.28 19.76
N ALA A 259 -10.77 0.05 19.77
CA ALA A 259 -10.04 -1.16 19.41
C ALA A 259 -10.80 -1.95 18.34
N TYR A 260 -10.10 -2.84 17.62
CA TYR A 260 -10.71 -3.69 16.58
C TYR A 260 -11.48 -2.91 15.52
N GLY A 261 -11.04 -1.74 15.20
CA GLY A 261 -11.74 -0.79 14.34
C GLY A 261 -10.94 -0.41 13.12
N ASP A 262 -11.25 0.79 12.63
CA ASP A 262 -10.67 1.35 11.45
C ASP A 262 -10.47 2.87 11.57
N ILE A 263 -9.52 3.40 10.81
CA ILE A 263 -9.26 4.83 10.66
C ILE A 263 -9.17 5.12 9.17
N ASP A 264 -9.86 6.16 8.71
CA ASP A 264 -9.79 6.62 7.33
C ASP A 264 -9.73 8.14 7.25
N ALA A 265 -9.31 8.70 6.11
CA ALA A 265 -9.14 10.14 5.95
C ALA A 265 -9.51 10.62 4.55
N VAL A 266 -10.14 11.80 4.52
CA VAL A 266 -10.49 12.54 3.31
C VAL A 266 -10.83 13.97 3.70
N ASP A 267 -10.64 14.94 2.84
CA ASP A 267 -11.21 16.29 3.01
C ASP A 267 -12.71 16.25 2.72
N ILE A 268 -13.54 16.09 3.77
CA ILE A 268 -15.00 15.88 3.61
C ILE A 268 -15.75 17.18 3.34
N ASP A 269 -15.21 18.34 3.72
CA ASP A 269 -15.86 19.64 3.57
C ASP A 269 -15.16 20.59 2.59
N HIS A 270 -14.08 20.11 1.96
CA HIS A 270 -13.33 20.78 0.91
C HIS A 270 -12.70 22.10 1.38
N ASP A 271 -12.03 22.05 2.54
CA ASP A 271 -11.28 23.18 3.07
C ASP A 271 -9.75 23.04 2.92
N GLY A 272 -9.29 21.91 2.40
CA GLY A 272 -7.89 21.60 2.12
C GLY A 272 -7.16 20.86 3.23
N ASP A 273 -7.82 20.57 4.35
CA ASP A 273 -7.28 19.77 5.44
C ASP A 273 -7.92 18.37 5.45
N LEU A 274 -7.13 17.31 5.66
CA LEU A 274 -7.69 15.95 5.74
C LEU A 274 -8.45 15.76 7.04
N ASP A 275 -9.73 15.44 6.92
CA ASP A 275 -10.62 15.02 7.99
C ASP A 275 -10.50 13.52 8.25
N ILE A 276 -10.86 13.09 9.46
CA ILE A 276 -10.66 11.71 9.87
C ILE A 276 -11.94 11.03 10.33
N SER A 277 -12.04 9.73 10.05
CA SER A 277 -13.00 8.85 10.72
C SER A 277 -12.27 7.88 11.64
N ILE A 278 -12.83 7.64 12.83
CA ILE A 278 -12.33 6.67 13.80
C ILE A 278 -13.53 5.82 14.24
N SER A 279 -13.44 4.50 14.01
CA SER A 279 -14.53 3.58 14.35
C SER A 279 -14.01 2.30 14.98
N GLY A 280 -14.84 1.62 15.78
CA GLY A 280 -14.48 0.37 16.43
C GLY A 280 -15.16 0.15 17.78
N VAL A 281 -14.57 -0.70 18.61
CA VAL A 281 -15.00 -0.99 19.98
C VAL A 281 -14.55 0.14 20.89
N ASP A 282 -15.49 0.89 21.46
CA ASP A 282 -15.24 2.09 22.27
C ASP A 282 -15.30 1.86 23.78
N SER A 283 -15.87 0.75 24.25
CA SER A 283 -15.90 0.43 25.66
C SER A 283 -15.55 -1.03 25.92
N VAL A 284 -14.56 -1.21 26.79
CA VAL A 284 -14.17 -2.52 27.32
C VAL A 284 -14.56 -2.55 28.79
N SER A 285 -15.85 -2.58 29.07
CA SER A 285 -16.37 -2.55 30.46
C SER A 285 -15.96 -3.76 31.27
N ASN A 286 -15.59 -4.85 30.66
CA ASN A 286 -14.89 -6.00 31.25
C ASN A 286 -14.66 -7.06 30.16
N PHE A 287 -13.41 -7.45 29.89
CA PHE A 287 -13.12 -8.59 29.00
C PHE A 287 -13.85 -9.89 29.41
N ALA A 288 -14.25 -9.99 30.67
CA ALA A 288 -14.95 -11.15 31.20
C ALA A 288 -16.47 -11.13 30.95
N THR A 289 -17.10 -9.98 30.69
CA THR A 289 -18.55 -9.85 30.55
C THR A 289 -19.05 -9.67 29.13
N ARG A 290 -18.13 -9.57 28.12
CA ARG A 290 -18.44 -9.47 26.68
C ARG A 290 -19.42 -8.34 26.29
N VAL A 291 -19.62 -7.34 27.12
CA VAL A 291 -20.40 -6.16 26.75
C VAL A 291 -19.46 -5.15 26.13
N HIS A 292 -19.47 -5.09 24.82
CA HIS A 292 -18.73 -4.11 24.03
C HIS A 292 -19.74 -3.21 23.34
N SER A 293 -19.48 -1.91 23.27
CA SER A 293 -20.20 -1.02 22.36
C SER A 293 -19.29 -0.72 21.16
N LEU A 294 -19.91 -0.57 20.01
CA LEU A 294 -19.30 -0.09 18.80
C LEU A 294 -19.71 1.35 18.57
N SER A 295 -18.80 2.17 18.11
CA SER A 295 -19.07 3.55 17.76
C SER A 295 -18.11 3.99 16.67
N GLY A 296 -18.57 4.83 15.77
CA GLY A 296 -17.76 5.49 14.77
C GLY A 296 -17.99 6.98 14.80
N LYS A 297 -16.94 7.75 14.69
CA LYS A 297 -16.99 9.21 14.67
C LYS A 297 -16.20 9.76 13.51
N VAL A 298 -16.71 10.85 12.96
CA VAL A 298 -16.02 11.66 11.96
C VAL A 298 -15.64 12.98 12.62
N TYR A 299 -14.42 13.40 12.40
CA TYR A 299 -13.87 14.64 12.92
C TYR A 299 -13.40 15.51 11.77
N LYS A 300 -13.79 16.77 11.81
CA LYS A 300 -13.22 17.79 10.99
C LYS A 300 -11.86 18.21 11.55
N ASN A 301 -10.85 18.30 10.71
CA ASN A 301 -9.58 18.92 10.99
C ASN A 301 -9.69 20.43 10.68
N GLU A 302 -9.54 21.26 11.69
CA GLU A 302 -9.56 22.73 11.54
C GLU A 302 -8.13 23.29 11.31
N GLY A 303 -7.22 22.42 10.88
CA GLY A 303 -5.80 22.69 10.69
C GLY A 303 -4.95 22.52 11.95
N SER A 304 -3.67 22.20 11.74
CA SER A 304 -2.68 22.04 12.81
C SER A 304 -3.12 21.06 13.91
N PHE A 305 -3.66 19.91 13.54
CA PHE A 305 -4.12 18.83 14.43
C PHE A 305 -5.24 19.24 15.41
N ASN A 306 -6.06 20.21 15.05
CA ASN A 306 -7.20 20.65 15.85
C ASN A 306 -8.49 20.03 15.31
N PHE A 307 -9.00 18.98 15.98
CA PHE A 307 -10.14 18.20 15.52
C PHE A 307 -11.43 18.58 16.24
N THR A 308 -12.52 18.73 15.46
CA THR A 308 -13.88 18.92 15.99
C THR A 308 -14.78 17.78 15.52
N GLU A 309 -15.59 17.21 16.44
CA GLU A 309 -16.52 16.13 16.10
C GLU A 309 -17.60 16.63 15.14
N LEU A 310 -17.69 16.01 13.97
CA LEU A 310 -18.67 16.33 12.93
C LEU A 310 -19.86 15.37 12.97
N LEU A 311 -19.64 14.07 13.19
CA LEU A 311 -20.68 13.03 13.11
C LEU A 311 -20.37 11.91 14.10
N ASP A 312 -21.42 11.39 14.74
CA ASP A 312 -21.38 10.20 15.60
C ASP A 312 -22.33 9.15 15.03
N ILE A 313 -21.81 7.95 14.74
CA ILE A 313 -22.56 6.81 14.19
C ILE A 313 -22.48 5.64 15.18
N PRO A 314 -23.46 5.50 16.07
CA PRO A 314 -23.48 4.40 17.03
C PRO A 314 -23.54 3.03 16.35
N GLY A 315 -22.76 2.10 16.86
CA GLY A 315 -22.72 0.74 16.33
C GLY A 315 -21.76 0.54 15.15
N ALA A 316 -21.13 1.59 14.63
CA ALA A 316 -20.21 1.49 13.53
C ALA A 316 -18.89 0.81 13.96
N ARG A 317 -18.46 -0.17 13.20
CA ARG A 317 -17.15 -0.83 13.32
C ARG A 317 -16.17 -0.36 12.27
N ILE A 318 -16.66 -0.08 11.08
CA ILE A 318 -15.90 0.40 9.94
C ILE A 318 -16.62 1.64 9.40
N LEU A 319 -15.87 2.68 9.16
CA LEU A 319 -16.25 3.86 8.41
C LEU A 319 -15.25 4.06 7.27
N ARG A 320 -15.74 4.19 6.05
CA ARG A 320 -14.92 4.47 4.88
C ARG A 320 -15.54 5.59 4.07
N PHE A 321 -14.67 6.38 3.46
CA PHE A 321 -15.07 7.44 2.55
C PHE A 321 -15.03 6.97 1.11
N ALA A 322 -15.98 7.41 0.29
CA ALA A 322 -15.98 7.23 -1.16
C ALA A 322 -17.01 8.15 -1.80
N ASP A 323 -16.80 8.62 -3.03
CA ASP A 323 -17.87 9.25 -3.83
C ASP A 323 -18.77 8.17 -4.42
N LEU A 324 -19.85 7.85 -3.72
CA LEU A 324 -20.74 6.74 -4.06
C LEU A 324 -21.79 7.14 -5.11
N ASN A 325 -22.12 8.43 -5.22
CA ASN A 325 -23.18 8.93 -6.08
C ASN A 325 -22.66 9.67 -7.33
N GLY A 326 -21.34 9.93 -7.42
CA GLY A 326 -20.69 10.62 -8.54
C GLY A 326 -20.92 12.13 -8.53
N ASP A 327 -21.19 12.73 -7.37
CA ASP A 327 -21.37 14.18 -7.22
C ASP A 327 -20.09 14.94 -6.86
N LEU A 328 -18.97 14.22 -6.82
CA LEU A 328 -17.63 14.72 -6.57
C LEU A 328 -17.40 15.15 -5.12
N LYS A 329 -18.16 14.57 -4.20
CA LYS A 329 -18.02 14.75 -2.76
C LYS A 329 -17.82 13.41 -2.07
N PRO A 330 -16.96 13.33 -1.06
CA PRO A 330 -16.82 12.10 -0.29
C PRO A 330 -18.10 11.81 0.49
N ASP A 331 -18.69 10.65 0.25
CA ASP A 331 -19.78 10.06 1.05
C ASP A 331 -19.18 9.12 2.10
N ILE A 332 -20.00 8.60 3.01
CA ILE A 332 -19.57 7.65 4.04
C ILE A 332 -20.34 6.34 3.87
N ILE A 333 -19.60 5.23 3.85
CA ILE A 333 -20.18 3.90 4.10
C ILE A 333 -19.85 3.46 5.53
N SER A 334 -20.87 3.03 6.26
CA SER A 334 -20.75 2.52 7.62
C SER A 334 -21.20 1.08 7.69
N ASN A 335 -20.41 0.23 8.31
CA ASN A 335 -20.75 -1.15 8.59
C ASN A 335 -20.57 -1.44 10.08
N GLY A 336 -21.51 -2.19 10.65
CA GLY A 336 -21.43 -2.51 12.08
C GLY A 336 -22.64 -3.25 12.62
N THR A 337 -22.82 -3.14 13.94
CA THR A 337 -24.00 -3.69 14.64
C THR A 337 -24.32 -2.85 15.87
N THR A 338 -25.59 -2.67 16.14
CA THR A 338 -26.06 -1.99 17.36
C THR A 338 -26.15 -2.93 18.57
N ASP A 339 -26.05 -4.23 18.35
CA ASP A 339 -26.04 -5.25 19.42
C ASP A 339 -25.18 -6.44 18.98
N LEU A 340 -24.02 -6.61 19.63
CA LEU A 340 -23.09 -7.70 19.35
C LEU A 340 -23.63 -9.11 19.69
N GLU A 341 -24.69 -9.18 20.49
CA GLU A 341 -25.36 -10.46 20.83
C GLU A 341 -26.45 -10.82 19.83
N ASP A 342 -26.92 -9.86 19.02
CA ASP A 342 -27.97 -10.07 18.01
C ASP A 342 -27.39 -9.85 16.58
N PRO A 343 -27.08 -10.92 15.85
CA PRO A 343 -26.61 -10.80 14.46
C PRO A 343 -27.60 -10.08 13.53
N GLN A 344 -28.89 -10.01 13.89
CA GLN A 344 -29.89 -9.31 13.09
C GLN A 344 -29.86 -7.78 13.29
N SER A 345 -29.10 -7.30 14.26
CA SER A 345 -28.85 -5.88 14.46
C SER A 345 -27.73 -5.31 13.60
N SER A 346 -27.08 -6.14 12.76
CA SER A 346 -26.06 -5.72 11.82
C SER A 346 -26.64 -4.81 10.74
N PHE A 347 -25.86 -3.80 10.35
CA PHE A 347 -26.26 -2.83 9.33
C PHE A 347 -25.09 -2.52 8.38
N THR A 348 -25.43 -2.05 7.20
CA THR A 348 -24.54 -1.34 6.29
C THR A 348 -25.31 -0.14 5.78
N ASP A 349 -24.91 1.05 6.19
CA ASP A 349 -25.58 2.31 5.86
C ASP A 349 -24.67 3.20 5.01
N VAL A 350 -25.29 3.99 4.16
CA VAL A 350 -24.65 5.01 3.33
C VAL A 350 -25.14 6.38 3.76
N TYR A 351 -24.21 7.29 4.01
CA TYR A 351 -24.48 8.69 4.31
C TYR A 351 -23.95 9.53 3.16
N LEU A 352 -24.86 10.14 2.40
CA LEU A 352 -24.50 11.03 1.30
C LEU A 352 -24.11 12.41 1.82
N ASN A 353 -23.02 12.95 1.28
CA ASN A 353 -22.53 14.27 1.64
C ASN A 353 -23.33 15.37 0.92
N ASP A 354 -24.23 16.02 1.67
CA ASP A 354 -25.12 17.11 1.19
C ASP A 354 -24.52 18.50 1.46
N THR A 355 -23.25 18.61 1.79
CA THR A 355 -22.60 19.91 2.02
C THR A 355 -22.59 20.77 0.77
N ASN A 356 -22.72 22.10 0.94
CA ASN A 356 -22.87 23.02 -0.18
C ASN A 356 -21.48 23.55 -0.63
N PHE A 357 -20.65 22.67 -1.15
CA PHE A 357 -19.46 23.07 -1.88
C PHE A 357 -19.49 22.49 -3.30
N SER A 358 -18.66 23.01 -4.17
CA SER A 358 -18.42 22.44 -5.51
C SER A 358 -16.95 22.12 -5.62
N ASN A 359 -16.64 20.88 -5.95
CA ASN A 359 -15.29 20.48 -6.30
C ASN A 359 -15.12 20.39 -7.82
N SER A 360 -13.89 20.49 -8.26
CA SER A 360 -13.47 20.23 -9.63
C SER A 360 -12.19 19.38 -9.57
N PRO A 361 -12.03 18.40 -10.48
CA PRO A 361 -10.82 17.61 -10.50
C PRO A 361 -9.56 18.48 -10.54
N PRO A 362 -8.48 18.09 -9.85
CA PRO A 362 -7.20 18.76 -9.95
C PRO A 362 -6.62 18.70 -11.37
N ASP A 363 -5.63 19.53 -11.66
CA ASP A 363 -4.92 19.49 -12.94
C ASP A 363 -3.94 18.30 -12.97
N ALA A 364 -3.81 17.68 -14.14
CA ALA A 364 -2.86 16.60 -14.37
C ALA A 364 -1.41 17.09 -14.26
N PRO A 365 -0.49 16.25 -13.77
CA PRO A 365 0.93 16.55 -13.73
C PRO A 365 1.50 16.86 -15.12
N THR A 366 2.53 17.70 -15.13
CA THR A 366 3.25 18.11 -16.34
C THR A 366 4.75 17.80 -16.22
N SER A 367 5.51 18.09 -17.27
CA SER A 367 6.98 17.96 -17.25
C SER A 367 7.48 16.55 -16.91
N LEU A 368 6.81 15.54 -17.46
CA LEU A 368 7.23 14.15 -17.31
C LEU A 368 8.63 13.96 -17.89
N THR A 369 9.51 13.32 -17.12
CA THR A 369 10.84 12.90 -17.60
C THR A 369 11.21 11.54 -17.04
N SER A 370 11.89 10.74 -17.85
CA SER A 370 12.34 9.42 -17.42
C SER A 370 13.74 9.13 -17.97
N PHE A 371 14.52 8.37 -17.21
CA PHE A 371 15.81 7.87 -17.68
C PHE A 371 16.15 6.52 -17.04
N ALA A 372 16.98 5.76 -17.71
CA ALA A 372 17.44 4.46 -17.21
C ALA A 372 18.95 4.31 -17.31
N VAL A 373 19.53 3.63 -16.31
CA VAL A 373 20.92 3.20 -16.31
C VAL A 373 20.94 1.70 -16.04
N SER A 374 21.24 0.91 -17.06
CA SER A 374 21.08 -0.55 -17.02
C SER A 374 19.61 -0.92 -16.76
N THR A 375 19.32 -1.62 -15.68
CA THR A 375 17.97 -2.02 -15.28
C THR A 375 17.36 -1.11 -14.22
N ARG A 376 18.07 -0.11 -13.69
CA ARG A 376 17.51 0.92 -12.83
C ARG A 376 16.84 1.98 -13.68
N ALA A 377 15.58 2.28 -13.37
CA ALA A 377 14.82 3.31 -14.06
C ALA A 377 14.30 4.35 -13.06
N ILE A 378 14.21 5.59 -13.49
CA ILE A 378 13.72 6.71 -12.71
C ILE A 378 12.72 7.47 -13.54
N PHE A 379 11.56 7.75 -12.97
CA PHE A 379 10.46 8.50 -13.53
C PHE A 379 10.19 9.71 -12.63
N THR A 380 10.11 10.90 -13.20
CA THR A 380 9.85 12.13 -12.46
C THR A 380 8.85 13.00 -13.20
N TRP A 381 8.10 13.82 -12.47
CA TRP A 381 7.10 14.72 -13.01
C TRP A 381 7.05 16.02 -12.23
N GLY A 382 6.44 17.05 -12.79
CA GLY A 382 6.10 18.27 -12.09
C GLY A 382 4.81 18.11 -11.32
N SER A 383 4.63 18.86 -10.23
CA SER A 383 3.39 18.86 -9.45
C SER A 383 2.16 19.09 -10.34
N GLY A 384 1.05 18.45 -9.96
CA GLY A 384 -0.27 18.90 -10.34
C GLY A 384 -0.62 20.23 -9.66
N SER A 385 -1.83 20.68 -9.84
CA SER A 385 -2.37 21.83 -9.11
C SER A 385 -3.85 21.65 -8.82
N ASP A 386 -4.30 22.21 -7.71
CA ASP A 386 -5.71 22.28 -7.34
C ASP A 386 -6.09 23.70 -6.90
N GLN A 387 -7.40 23.97 -6.72
CA GLN A 387 -7.90 25.28 -6.33
C GLN A 387 -7.84 25.50 -4.82
N ILE A 388 -7.91 24.43 -4.04
CA ILE A 388 -7.98 24.43 -2.57
C ILE A 388 -6.74 23.77 -1.99
N ASP A 389 -6.41 22.56 -2.47
CA ASP A 389 -5.29 21.79 -1.95
C ASP A 389 -3.95 22.43 -2.33
N SER A 390 -3.02 22.43 -1.38
CA SER A 390 -1.65 22.86 -1.65
C SER A 390 -0.92 21.85 -2.54
N ASP A 391 0.07 22.30 -3.30
CA ASP A 391 0.88 21.41 -4.13
C ASP A 391 1.56 20.29 -3.29
N ALA A 392 1.83 20.55 -2.00
CA ALA A 392 2.48 19.61 -1.09
C ALA A 392 1.54 18.51 -0.61
N SER A 393 0.23 18.79 -0.49
CA SER A 393 -0.78 17.80 -0.06
C SER A 393 -1.31 16.93 -1.19
N LEU A 394 -1.06 17.29 -2.45
CA LEU A 394 -1.49 16.50 -3.61
C LEU A 394 -0.77 15.15 -3.67
N ARG A 395 -1.51 14.12 -4.04
CA ARG A 395 -1.03 12.75 -4.14
C ARG A 395 -1.05 12.28 -5.59
N TYR A 396 -0.28 11.25 -5.91
CA TYR A 396 -0.06 10.83 -7.29
C TYR A 396 -0.28 9.34 -7.49
N ASN A 397 -1.09 9.02 -8.52
CA ASN A 397 -1.10 7.71 -9.13
C ASN A 397 -0.21 7.71 -10.36
N VAL A 398 0.62 6.68 -10.47
CA VAL A 398 1.45 6.42 -11.65
C VAL A 398 1.09 5.06 -12.21
N LYS A 399 0.90 5.00 -13.51
CA LYS A 399 0.80 3.74 -14.24
C LYS A 399 1.94 3.59 -15.21
N ILE A 400 2.50 2.39 -15.29
CA ILE A 400 3.62 2.06 -16.19
C ILE A 400 3.34 0.69 -16.79
N GLY A 401 3.43 0.59 -18.11
CA GLY A 401 3.19 -0.68 -18.80
C GLY A 401 4.06 -0.89 -20.03
N THR A 402 4.06 -2.11 -20.57
CA THR A 402 4.81 -2.50 -21.77
C THR A 402 4.07 -2.15 -23.06
N SER A 403 2.85 -1.65 -22.98
CA SER A 403 2.04 -1.17 -24.08
C SER A 403 1.43 0.20 -23.78
N SER A 404 1.09 0.96 -24.81
CA SER A 404 0.43 2.27 -24.63
C SER A 404 -0.87 2.12 -23.85
N GLY A 405 -1.01 2.92 -22.79
CA GLY A 405 -2.14 2.87 -21.85
C GLY A 405 -2.10 1.73 -20.83
N GLY A 406 -1.14 0.80 -20.97
CA GLY A 406 -0.97 -0.33 -20.06
C GLY A 406 -0.42 0.06 -18.69
N TYR A 407 -0.52 -0.85 -17.73
CA TYR A 407 -0.02 -0.70 -16.37
C TYR A 407 0.48 -2.04 -15.77
N ASP A 408 0.94 -2.92 -16.63
CA ASP A 408 1.45 -4.26 -16.30
C ASP A 408 2.82 -4.26 -15.58
N LEU A 409 3.47 -3.11 -15.40
CA LEU A 409 4.64 -2.96 -14.53
C LEU A 409 4.29 -2.26 -13.22
N LEU A 410 3.46 -1.24 -13.26
CA LEU A 410 2.98 -0.51 -12.09
C LEU A 410 1.54 -0.11 -12.29
N SER A 411 0.65 -0.69 -11.49
CA SER A 411 -0.75 -0.33 -11.46
C SER A 411 -1.01 0.89 -10.56
N PRO A 412 -1.97 1.75 -10.90
CA PRO A 412 -2.42 2.79 -9.99
C PRO A 412 -3.04 2.17 -8.72
N SER A 413 -3.22 2.96 -7.67
CA SER A 413 -4.03 2.52 -6.53
C SER A 413 -5.48 2.29 -6.94
N PHE A 414 -6.10 1.27 -6.40
CA PHE A 414 -7.49 0.90 -6.62
C PHE A 414 -8.41 1.32 -5.48
N GLU A 415 -7.86 1.85 -4.39
CA GLU A 415 -8.62 2.35 -3.26
C GLU A 415 -8.95 3.83 -3.44
N TYR A 416 -10.16 4.23 -3.03
CA TYR A 416 -10.59 5.63 -3.06
C TYR A 416 -9.66 6.50 -2.23
N SER A 417 -9.38 7.69 -2.70
CA SER A 417 -8.47 8.67 -2.10
C SER A 417 -7.04 8.16 -1.81
N SER A 418 -6.68 6.97 -2.28
CA SER A 418 -5.34 6.40 -2.12
C SER A 418 -4.51 6.61 -3.39
N ALA A 419 -3.20 6.70 -3.22
CA ALA A 419 -2.23 6.89 -4.29
C ALA A 419 -1.10 5.87 -4.17
N ASN A 420 -0.65 5.32 -5.32
CA ASN A 420 0.41 4.31 -5.30
C ASN A 420 1.82 4.90 -5.08
N ILE A 421 1.96 6.24 -5.17
CA ILE A 421 3.23 6.95 -4.94
C ILE A 421 3.13 7.89 -3.72
N GLY A 422 1.94 8.22 -3.22
CA GLY A 422 1.77 9.26 -2.21
C GLY A 422 2.02 10.65 -2.79
N GLN A 423 2.68 11.52 -2.05
CA GLN A 423 2.93 12.93 -2.40
C GLN A 423 4.21 13.17 -3.20
N ARG A 424 5.01 12.15 -3.43
CA ARG A 424 6.29 12.26 -4.12
C ARG A 424 6.13 12.53 -5.62
N LEU A 425 7.12 13.22 -6.17
CA LEU A 425 7.21 13.54 -7.60
C LEU A 425 8.22 12.64 -8.35
N ILE A 426 8.48 11.47 -7.80
CA ILE A 426 9.48 10.51 -8.32
C ILE A 426 9.08 9.07 -7.99
N LYS A 427 9.29 8.16 -8.96
CA LYS A 427 9.27 6.70 -8.75
C LYS A 427 10.54 6.10 -9.32
N GLU A 428 11.16 5.24 -8.55
CA GLU A 428 12.35 4.49 -8.94
C GLU A 428 12.07 2.99 -8.99
N PHE A 429 12.81 2.32 -9.84
CA PHE A 429 12.89 0.86 -9.90
C PHE A 429 14.35 0.44 -9.96
N ASN A 430 14.69 -0.61 -9.22
CA ASN A 430 16.05 -1.15 -9.19
C ASN A 430 16.29 -2.18 -10.29
N GLN A 431 15.27 -2.93 -10.67
CA GLN A 431 15.39 -4.03 -11.62
C GLN A 431 14.14 -4.14 -12.48
N ILE A 432 14.10 -3.42 -13.60
CA ILE A 432 13.06 -3.66 -14.60
C ILE A 432 13.63 -4.25 -15.87
N PRO A 433 12.91 -5.13 -16.57
CA PRO A 433 13.36 -5.76 -17.79
C PRO A 433 13.73 -4.78 -18.89
N HIS A 434 14.56 -5.20 -19.84
CA HIS A 434 14.82 -4.41 -21.05
C HIS A 434 13.55 -4.35 -21.91
N GLY A 435 13.21 -3.15 -22.38
CA GLY A 435 12.00 -2.95 -23.17
C GLY A 435 11.65 -1.49 -23.38
N THR A 436 10.51 -1.26 -23.97
CA THR A 436 9.88 0.06 -24.06
C THR A 436 8.75 0.09 -23.06
N TYR A 437 8.72 1.11 -22.23
CA TYR A 437 7.69 1.36 -21.23
C TYR A 437 6.94 2.64 -21.55
N TYR A 438 5.64 2.61 -21.37
CA TYR A 438 4.71 3.71 -21.53
C TYR A 438 4.19 4.08 -20.16
N TRP A 439 4.15 5.38 -19.83
CA TRP A 439 3.76 5.79 -18.50
C TRP A 439 3.05 7.12 -18.47
N SER A 440 2.18 7.28 -17.49
CA SER A 440 1.46 8.52 -17.22
C SER A 440 1.15 8.65 -15.75
N VAL A 441 0.87 9.87 -15.32
CA VAL A 441 0.63 10.26 -13.94
C VAL A 441 -0.70 10.96 -13.79
N GLN A 442 -1.36 10.73 -12.67
CA GLN A 442 -2.64 11.34 -12.30
C GLN A 442 -2.50 11.98 -10.92
N THR A 443 -3.02 13.19 -10.74
CA THR A 443 -3.10 13.88 -9.46
C THR A 443 -4.37 13.44 -8.71
N ILE A 444 -4.29 13.39 -7.38
CA ILE A 444 -5.41 13.14 -6.47
C ILE A 444 -5.42 14.27 -5.45
N ASP A 445 -6.56 14.92 -5.27
CA ASP A 445 -6.78 15.98 -4.27
C ASP A 445 -7.18 15.43 -2.88
N GLY A 446 -7.40 16.31 -1.91
CA GLY A 446 -7.81 15.96 -0.56
C GLY A 446 -9.16 15.26 -0.50
N THR A 447 -10.09 15.60 -1.38
CA THR A 447 -11.41 14.95 -1.44
C THR A 447 -11.39 13.56 -2.09
N GLY A 448 -10.24 13.13 -2.62
CA GLY A 448 -10.09 11.88 -3.36
C GLY A 448 -10.43 11.97 -4.84
N MET A 449 -10.67 13.17 -5.37
CA MET A 449 -10.89 13.36 -6.79
C MET A 449 -9.61 13.22 -7.58
N THR A 450 -9.75 12.67 -8.78
CA THR A 450 -8.62 12.41 -9.67
C THR A 450 -8.63 13.32 -10.88
N SER A 451 -7.46 13.80 -11.28
CA SER A 451 -7.29 14.49 -12.56
C SER A 451 -7.49 13.54 -13.76
N ALA A 452 -7.53 14.08 -14.96
CA ALA A 452 -7.21 13.28 -16.12
C ALA A 452 -5.76 12.75 -16.00
N TRP A 453 -5.47 11.63 -16.65
CA TRP A 453 -4.09 11.17 -16.81
C TRP A 453 -3.28 12.20 -17.62
N SER A 454 -2.02 12.43 -17.27
CA SER A 454 -1.09 13.21 -18.07
C SER A 454 -0.97 12.65 -19.50
N GLU A 455 -0.41 13.43 -20.42
CA GLU A 455 0.04 12.85 -21.68
C GLU A 455 1.05 11.72 -21.39
N GLU A 456 0.93 10.63 -22.15
CA GLU A 456 1.79 9.46 -21.99
C GLU A 456 3.21 9.76 -22.47
N ASP A 457 4.22 9.42 -21.70
CA ASP A 457 5.62 9.46 -22.08
C ASP A 457 6.21 8.05 -22.19
N THR A 458 7.38 7.92 -22.78
CA THR A 458 8.00 6.62 -23.05
C THR A 458 9.44 6.55 -22.56
N LEU A 459 9.79 5.41 -21.92
CA LEU A 459 11.14 5.07 -21.53
C LEU A 459 11.61 3.82 -22.30
N PHE A 460 12.76 3.92 -22.98
CA PHE A 460 13.40 2.76 -23.59
C PHE A 460 14.61 2.30 -22.78
N ILE A 461 14.54 1.06 -22.28
CA ILE A 461 15.65 0.42 -21.55
C ILE A 461 16.38 -0.53 -22.49
N SER A 462 17.60 -0.13 -22.85
CA SER A 462 18.43 -0.86 -23.79
C SER A 462 18.99 -2.16 -23.19
N ARG A 463 19.04 -3.21 -24.00
CA ARG A 463 19.81 -4.42 -23.67
C ARG A 463 21.32 -4.18 -23.72
N LEU A 464 21.74 -3.06 -24.32
CA LEU A 464 23.15 -2.73 -24.42
C LEU A 464 23.58 -1.97 -23.17
N VAL A 465 24.46 -2.56 -22.39
CA VAL A 465 25.08 -1.93 -21.22
C VAL A 465 26.50 -1.48 -21.55
N THR A 466 26.93 -0.38 -20.95
CA THR A 466 28.31 0.06 -21.07
C THR A 466 29.23 -0.96 -20.41
N SER A 467 30.15 -1.55 -21.17
CA SER A 467 31.16 -2.45 -20.60
C SER A 467 32.07 -1.68 -19.64
N THR A 468 32.42 -2.29 -18.52
CA THR A 468 33.46 -1.77 -17.61
C THR A 468 34.88 -1.92 -18.16
N GLN A 469 35.03 -2.52 -19.36
CA GLN A 469 36.32 -2.69 -20.01
C GLN A 469 36.86 -1.34 -20.48
N SER A 470 38.09 -1.05 -20.10
CA SER A 470 38.79 0.16 -20.50
C SER A 470 39.46 -0.06 -21.84
N LEU A 471 38.83 0.35 -22.93
CA LEU A 471 39.44 0.42 -24.23
C LEU A 471 40.08 1.79 -24.44
N PRO A 472 41.17 1.89 -25.26
CA PRO A 472 41.78 3.18 -25.54
C PRO A 472 40.82 4.09 -26.30
N GLY A 473 40.66 5.34 -25.82
CA GLY A 473 39.93 6.37 -26.54
C GLY A 473 40.67 6.76 -27.80
N VAL A 474 40.00 6.68 -28.95
CA VAL A 474 40.55 7.06 -30.27
C VAL A 474 39.54 7.88 -31.07
N TYR A 475 40.04 8.80 -31.89
CA TYR A 475 39.27 9.55 -32.87
C TYR A 475 39.85 9.36 -34.26
N PHE A 476 39.13 9.70 -35.31
CA PHE A 476 39.43 9.28 -36.68
C PHE A 476 39.77 7.79 -36.77
N SER A 477 38.83 6.99 -36.21
CA SER A 477 39.09 5.59 -35.88
C SER A 477 38.32 4.64 -36.78
N SER A 478 38.79 3.41 -36.84
CA SER A 478 38.08 2.26 -37.38
C SER A 478 38.18 1.10 -36.42
N ALA A 479 37.12 0.29 -36.35
CA ALA A 479 37.09 -0.93 -35.57
C ALA A 479 36.62 -2.09 -36.48
N GLY A 480 37.17 -3.27 -36.22
CA GLY A 480 36.76 -4.49 -36.92
C GLY A 480 36.78 -5.69 -35.98
N TRP A 481 35.83 -6.59 -36.19
CA TRP A 481 35.73 -7.83 -35.44
C TRP A 481 36.11 -9.01 -36.31
N ALA A 482 36.95 -9.90 -35.79
CA ALA A 482 37.32 -11.17 -36.42
C ALA A 482 37.78 -12.15 -35.33
N ASP A 483 37.58 -13.44 -35.56
CA ASP A 483 38.21 -14.49 -34.77
C ASP A 483 39.67 -14.61 -35.23
N TYR A 484 40.57 -13.95 -34.53
CA TYR A 484 41.96 -13.76 -34.93
C TYR A 484 42.86 -14.93 -34.55
N ASN A 485 42.46 -15.63 -33.48
CA ASN A 485 43.22 -16.74 -32.94
C ASN A 485 42.58 -18.12 -33.21
N ASN A 486 41.40 -18.14 -33.90
CA ASN A 486 40.60 -19.33 -34.20
C ASN A 486 40.13 -20.07 -32.93
N ASP A 487 39.75 -19.35 -31.89
CA ASP A 487 39.17 -19.92 -30.66
C ASP A 487 37.64 -19.95 -30.68
N GLY A 488 37.01 -19.41 -31.72
CA GLY A 488 35.56 -19.34 -31.89
C GLY A 488 34.93 -18.08 -31.31
N GLU A 489 35.69 -17.20 -30.69
CA GLU A 489 35.24 -15.91 -30.17
C GLU A 489 35.73 -14.75 -31.08
N LEU A 490 34.95 -13.68 -31.19
CA LEU A 490 35.31 -12.53 -31.97
C LEU A 490 36.26 -11.60 -31.21
N ASP A 491 37.42 -11.33 -31.78
CA ASP A 491 38.41 -10.38 -31.29
C ASP A 491 38.16 -9.00 -31.88
N LEU A 492 38.64 -7.95 -31.20
CA LEU A 492 38.51 -6.56 -31.63
C LEU A 492 39.83 -6.00 -32.12
N SER A 493 39.86 -5.54 -33.36
CA SER A 493 40.92 -4.63 -33.85
C SER A 493 40.43 -3.18 -33.77
N LEU A 494 41.23 -2.30 -33.18
CA LEU A 494 40.93 -0.89 -33.03
C LEU A 494 42.10 -0.05 -33.51
N THR A 495 41.86 0.86 -34.45
CA THR A 495 42.87 1.80 -34.95
C THR A 495 42.35 3.23 -34.91
N GLY A 496 43.22 4.20 -34.71
CA GLY A 496 42.90 5.62 -34.68
C GLY A 496 43.96 6.48 -34.04
N ILE A 497 43.65 7.74 -33.78
CA ILE A 497 44.52 8.68 -33.10
C ILE A 497 44.08 8.81 -31.64
N ASN A 498 44.99 8.60 -30.69
CA ASN A 498 44.66 8.77 -29.27
C ASN A 498 44.69 10.26 -28.87
N PHE A 499 44.31 10.54 -27.62
CA PHE A 499 44.25 11.90 -27.08
C PHE A 499 45.60 12.66 -27.15
N SER A 500 46.75 11.98 -27.18
CA SER A 500 48.06 12.59 -27.33
C SER A 500 48.47 12.84 -28.80
N GLY A 501 47.56 12.62 -29.74
CA GLY A 501 47.82 12.80 -31.18
C GLY A 501 48.63 11.66 -31.83
N THR A 502 48.80 10.53 -31.13
CA THR A 502 49.56 9.38 -31.64
C THR A 502 48.62 8.40 -32.34
N SER A 503 48.99 7.96 -33.54
CA SER A 503 48.29 6.87 -34.21
C SER A 503 48.55 5.56 -33.50
N ILE A 504 47.50 4.85 -33.17
CA ILE A 504 47.58 3.53 -32.54
C ILE A 504 46.78 2.51 -33.33
N THR A 505 47.25 1.27 -33.32
CA THR A 505 46.49 0.09 -33.74
C THR A 505 46.67 -0.95 -32.66
N LYS A 506 45.57 -1.45 -32.13
CA LYS A 506 45.54 -2.46 -31.06
C LYS A 506 44.63 -3.60 -31.42
N PHE A 507 45.01 -4.78 -31.02
CA PHE A 507 44.21 -5.99 -31.10
C PHE A 507 43.86 -6.41 -29.67
N HIS A 508 42.61 -6.64 -29.44
CA HIS A 508 42.10 -7.12 -28.17
C HIS A 508 41.50 -8.50 -28.38
N LEU A 509 42.13 -9.50 -27.81
CA LEU A 509 41.62 -10.88 -27.83
C LEU A 509 40.46 -11.00 -26.86
N ASN A 510 39.37 -11.61 -27.31
CA ASN A 510 38.28 -11.94 -26.47
C ASN A 510 38.58 -13.27 -25.76
N GLN A 511 38.64 -13.28 -24.44
CA GLN A 511 38.83 -14.47 -23.65
C GLN A 511 37.82 -14.42 -22.49
N ASP A 512 37.01 -15.44 -22.36
CA ASP A 512 35.96 -15.53 -21.32
C ASP A 512 35.10 -14.27 -21.27
N GLN A 513 34.64 -13.78 -22.43
CA GLN A 513 33.85 -12.56 -22.60
C GLN A 513 34.57 -11.26 -22.15
N ARG A 514 35.88 -11.24 -22.11
CA ARG A 514 36.71 -10.08 -21.82
C ARG A 514 37.72 -9.81 -22.94
N LEU A 515 37.76 -8.56 -23.39
CA LEU A 515 38.78 -8.11 -24.35
C LEU A 515 40.11 -7.86 -23.63
N LEU A 516 41.11 -8.68 -23.92
CA LEU A 516 42.47 -8.55 -23.40
C LEU A 516 43.37 -7.93 -24.45
N LEU A 517 44.40 -7.14 -24.04
CA LEU A 517 45.39 -6.51 -24.93
C LEU A 517 46.43 -7.54 -25.37
#